data_b20ebf6c0ab640363f7caf0ffcc01746
#
_entry.id   b20ebf6c0ab640363f7caf0ffcc01746
#
_cell.length_a   1.000
_cell.length_b   1.000
_cell.length_c   1.000
_cell.angle_alpha   90.00
_cell.angle_beta   90.00
_cell.angle_gamma   90.00
#
_symmetry.space_group_name_H-M   'P 1'
#
loop_
_entity.id
_entity.type
_entity.pdbx_description
1 polymer ?
#
loop_
_entity_poly.entity_id
_entity_poly.type
_entity_poly.pdbx_seq_one_letter_code
_entity_poly.pdbx_strand_id
1 'polypeptide(L)'
;MQTRQWNRAVLRGAALAIAFALFSTAAAAAGNDKQAVTAANAQFYSALNQMFVGKLAPMEAVWSHAGDVTYMGPNGLFDRGWSAVLKTWQDQAAMKLGGKVEPAEMQAIVGSDVAVVTLYEEGENTNAKGKVERLKLRATNSFRKEGGLWKMVGHHTDTLPYLAK
;
A
#
# COMPACT_ATOMS: atom_id res chain seq x y z
N MET A 1 42.93 -51.78 -17.90
CA MET A 1 42.95 -50.74 -16.87
C MET A 1 42.30 -49.52 -17.46
N GLN A 2 40.96 -49.49 -17.45
CA GLN A 2 40.14 -48.35 -17.90
C GLN A 2 39.04 -48.15 -16.86
N THR A 3 39.21 -47.19 -15.96
CA THR A 3 38.14 -46.81 -15.02
C THR A 3 38.16 -45.32 -14.75
N ARG A 4 36.97 -44.72 -14.83
CA ARG A 4 36.57 -43.47 -14.17
C ARG A 4 36.96 -42.14 -14.83
N GLN A 5 36.19 -41.74 -15.86
CA GLN A 5 36.05 -40.32 -16.21
C GLN A 5 34.59 -39.84 -16.47
N TRP A 6 33.57 -40.56 -16.03
CA TRP A 6 32.19 -40.23 -16.39
C TRP A 6 31.39 -39.41 -15.34
N ASN A 7 31.96 -39.12 -14.16
CA ASN A 7 31.17 -38.56 -13.06
C ASN A 7 31.32 -37.04 -12.81
N ARG A 8 32.13 -36.30 -13.60
CA ARG A 8 32.33 -34.87 -13.35
C ARG A 8 31.47 -33.93 -14.22
N ALA A 9 30.99 -34.39 -15.37
CA ALA A 9 30.20 -33.59 -16.29
C ALA A 9 28.71 -33.50 -15.87
N VAL A 10 28.15 -34.57 -15.30
CA VAL A 10 26.74 -34.64 -14.90
C VAL A 10 26.44 -33.77 -13.68
N LEU A 11 27.37 -33.62 -12.74
CA LEU A 11 27.20 -32.80 -11.54
C LEU A 11 27.26 -31.29 -11.81
N ARG A 12 27.95 -30.85 -12.88
CA ARG A 12 28.01 -29.41 -13.24
C ARG A 12 26.76 -28.94 -13.97
N GLY A 13 26.10 -29.81 -14.73
CA GLY A 13 24.86 -29.48 -15.44
C GLY A 13 23.65 -29.35 -14.51
N ALA A 14 23.55 -30.21 -13.47
CA ALA A 14 22.45 -30.17 -12.52
C ALA A 14 22.47 -28.94 -11.60
N ALA A 15 23.66 -28.47 -11.18
CA ALA A 15 23.78 -27.28 -10.34
C ALA A 15 23.40 -25.97 -11.07
N LEU A 16 23.71 -25.88 -12.39
CA LEU A 16 23.34 -24.70 -13.20
C LEU A 16 21.84 -24.65 -13.49
N ALA A 17 21.19 -25.79 -13.72
CA ALA A 17 19.75 -25.84 -13.98
C ALA A 17 18.91 -25.48 -12.73
N ILE A 18 19.35 -25.90 -11.53
CA ILE A 18 18.68 -25.57 -10.28
C ILE A 18 18.82 -24.07 -9.95
N ALA A 19 19.97 -23.46 -10.19
CA ALA A 19 20.17 -22.04 -9.98
C ALA A 19 19.26 -21.19 -10.90
N PHE A 20 19.10 -21.57 -12.17
CA PHE A 20 18.24 -20.84 -13.11
C PHE A 20 16.75 -20.95 -12.76
N ALA A 21 16.30 -22.12 -12.28
CA ALA A 21 14.91 -22.33 -11.83
C ALA A 21 14.57 -21.49 -10.59
N LEU A 22 15.51 -21.36 -9.64
CA LEU A 22 15.32 -20.55 -8.42
C LEU A 22 15.23 -19.04 -8.73
N PHE A 23 16.01 -18.53 -9.68
CA PHE A 23 15.92 -17.13 -10.13
C PHE A 23 14.59 -16.83 -10.83
N SER A 24 14.09 -17.76 -11.64
CA SER A 24 12.80 -17.57 -12.34
C SER A 24 11.61 -17.54 -11.39
N THR A 25 11.62 -18.37 -10.35
CA THR A 25 10.52 -18.40 -9.34
C THR A 25 10.52 -17.15 -8.44
N ALA A 26 11.70 -16.66 -8.06
CA ALA A 26 11.82 -15.43 -7.27
C ALA A 26 11.35 -14.19 -8.05
N ALA A 27 11.69 -14.08 -9.33
CA ALA A 27 11.26 -12.97 -10.19
C ALA A 27 9.73 -12.99 -10.42
N ALA A 28 9.14 -14.17 -10.61
CA ALA A 28 7.69 -14.32 -10.75
C ALA A 28 6.94 -13.98 -9.45
N ALA A 29 7.46 -14.39 -8.30
CA ALA A 29 6.89 -14.06 -6.99
C ALA A 29 6.95 -12.55 -6.71
N ALA A 30 8.07 -11.89 -7.01
CA ALA A 30 8.23 -10.45 -6.85
C ALA A 30 7.29 -9.65 -7.78
N GLY A 31 7.07 -10.11 -9.02
CA GLY A 31 6.12 -9.53 -9.96
C GLY A 31 4.68 -9.65 -9.45
N ASN A 32 4.32 -10.78 -8.87
CA ASN A 32 3.01 -11.02 -8.30
C ASN A 32 2.77 -10.15 -7.05
N ASP A 33 3.77 -9.98 -6.18
CA ASP A 33 3.67 -9.12 -5.00
C ASP A 33 3.53 -7.64 -5.39
N LYS A 34 4.23 -7.17 -6.42
CA LYS A 34 4.05 -5.80 -6.93
C LYS A 34 2.64 -5.54 -7.43
N GLN A 35 2.06 -6.49 -8.18
CA GLN A 35 0.67 -6.41 -8.60
C GLN A 35 -0.29 -6.40 -7.41
N ALA A 36 -0.08 -7.28 -6.44
CA ALA A 36 -0.91 -7.39 -5.25
C ALA A 36 -0.88 -6.12 -4.38
N VAL A 37 0.30 -5.50 -4.19
CA VAL A 37 0.44 -4.20 -3.50
C VAL A 37 -0.26 -3.09 -4.27
N THR A 38 -0.13 -3.05 -5.60
CA THR A 38 -0.84 -2.07 -6.44
C THR A 38 -2.35 -2.22 -6.30
N ALA A 39 -2.86 -3.45 -6.28
CA ALA A 39 -4.28 -3.72 -6.07
C ALA A 39 -4.74 -3.33 -4.65
N ALA A 40 -3.95 -3.63 -3.61
CA ALA A 40 -4.24 -3.22 -2.24
C ALA A 40 -4.30 -1.69 -2.11
N ASN A 41 -3.39 -0.96 -2.76
CA ASN A 41 -3.41 0.49 -2.81
C ASN A 41 -4.68 1.02 -3.53
N ALA A 42 -5.08 0.43 -4.64
CA ALA A 42 -6.31 0.80 -5.34
C ALA A 42 -7.57 0.50 -4.48
N GLN A 43 -7.58 -0.60 -3.73
CA GLN A 43 -8.66 -0.92 -2.78
C GLN A 43 -8.77 0.13 -1.67
N PHE A 44 -7.63 0.63 -1.15
CA PHE A 44 -7.64 1.71 -0.16
C PHE A 44 -8.32 2.97 -0.73
N TYR A 45 -7.98 3.44 -1.93
CA TYR A 45 -8.64 4.62 -2.51
C TYR A 45 -10.11 4.38 -2.84
N SER A 46 -10.47 3.18 -3.24
CA SER A 46 -11.88 2.79 -3.38
C SER A 46 -12.62 2.88 -2.04
N ALA A 47 -12.01 2.39 -0.96
CA ALA A 47 -12.56 2.45 0.39
C ALA A 47 -12.64 3.89 0.92
N LEU A 48 -11.61 4.72 0.66
CA LEU A 48 -11.57 6.14 1.02
C LEU A 48 -12.73 6.89 0.37
N ASN A 49 -12.97 6.69 -0.91
CA ASN A 49 -14.07 7.33 -1.62
C ASN A 49 -15.46 6.85 -1.12
N GLN A 50 -15.58 5.60 -0.71
CA GLN A 50 -16.81 5.10 -0.08
C GLN A 50 -17.00 5.68 1.33
N MET A 51 -15.93 5.85 2.08
CA MET A 51 -15.95 6.49 3.39
C MET A 51 -16.42 7.96 3.29
N PHE A 52 -16.05 8.70 2.25
CA PHE A 52 -16.52 10.07 2.01
C PHE A 52 -18.04 10.18 1.79
N VAL A 53 -18.73 9.08 1.54
CA VAL A 53 -20.20 9.04 1.51
C VAL A 53 -20.79 8.26 2.69
N GLY A 54 -20.00 8.06 3.76
CA GLY A 54 -20.42 7.49 5.03
C GLY A 54 -20.35 5.96 5.13
N LYS A 55 -19.70 5.25 4.16
CA LYS A 55 -19.55 3.78 4.17
C LYS A 55 -18.19 3.39 4.75
N LEU A 56 -18.14 3.03 6.01
CA LEU A 56 -16.88 2.74 6.74
C LEU A 56 -16.33 1.32 6.51
N ALA A 57 -17.19 0.31 6.39
CA ALA A 57 -16.77 -1.10 6.34
C ALA A 57 -15.68 -1.43 5.31
N PRO A 58 -15.64 -0.85 4.09
CA PRO A 58 -14.53 -1.08 3.15
C PRO A 58 -13.19 -0.58 3.67
N MET A 59 -13.18 0.53 4.45
CA MET A 59 -11.96 1.06 5.07
C MET A 59 -11.42 0.11 6.14
N GLU A 60 -12.29 -0.44 7.00
CA GLU A 60 -11.91 -1.45 7.98
C GLU A 60 -11.31 -2.69 7.34
N ALA A 61 -11.84 -3.11 6.18
CA ALA A 61 -11.38 -4.30 5.47
C ALA A 61 -9.97 -4.19 4.90
N VAL A 62 -9.53 -2.99 4.48
CA VAL A 62 -8.20 -2.81 3.84
C VAL A 62 -7.07 -2.59 4.84
N TRP A 63 -7.37 -2.17 6.08
CA TRP A 63 -6.37 -1.95 7.12
C TRP A 63 -6.02 -3.23 7.88
N SER A 64 -4.78 -3.28 8.39
CA SER A 64 -4.41 -4.14 9.50
C SER A 64 -5.03 -3.62 10.80
N HIS A 65 -5.51 -4.53 11.66
CA HIS A 65 -6.05 -4.17 12.97
C HIS A 65 -5.02 -4.30 14.09
N ALA A 66 -3.74 -4.28 13.75
CA ALA A 66 -2.65 -4.39 14.72
C ALA A 66 -2.44 -3.10 15.52
N GLY A 67 -1.74 -3.23 16.65
CA GLY A 67 -1.44 -2.10 17.52
C GLY A 67 -0.35 -1.16 17.03
N ASP A 68 0.34 -1.50 15.94
CA ASP A 68 1.46 -0.75 15.37
C ASP A 68 1.10 0.04 14.10
N VAL A 69 -0.16 0.03 13.67
CA VAL A 69 -0.59 0.82 12.52
C VAL A 69 -0.57 2.31 12.84
N THR A 70 -0.36 3.14 11.82
CA THR A 70 -0.28 4.59 11.96
C THR A 70 -1.08 5.32 10.90
N TYR A 71 -1.70 6.44 11.30
CA TYR A 71 -2.29 7.39 10.37
C TYR A 71 -1.79 8.80 10.70
N MET A 72 -1.23 9.47 9.70
CA MET A 72 -0.79 10.86 9.79
C MET A 72 -1.55 11.66 8.72
N GLY A 73 -2.52 12.43 9.15
CA GLY A 73 -3.35 13.24 8.26
C GLY A 73 -2.72 14.60 7.93
N PRO A 74 -3.18 15.27 6.87
CA PRO A 74 -2.62 16.53 6.38
C PRO A 74 -2.83 17.72 7.33
N ASN A 75 -3.68 17.55 8.33
CA ASN A 75 -3.96 18.53 9.39
C ASN A 75 -3.03 18.39 10.61
N GLY A 76 -1.99 17.55 10.53
CA GLY A 76 -1.05 17.31 11.62
C GLY A 76 -1.48 16.21 12.61
N LEU A 77 -2.56 15.49 12.32
CA LEU A 77 -3.00 14.35 13.12
C LEU A 77 -1.98 13.22 13.07
N PHE A 78 -1.73 12.57 14.21
CA PHE A 78 -0.89 11.38 14.29
C PHE A 78 -1.51 10.34 15.23
N ASP A 79 -2.26 9.41 14.64
CA ASP A 79 -2.85 8.28 15.34
C ASP A 79 -1.92 7.07 15.33
N ARG A 80 -1.95 6.30 16.41
CA ARG A 80 -1.19 5.07 16.60
C ARG A 80 -2.09 3.96 17.10
N GLY A 81 -1.98 2.80 16.47
CA GLY A 81 -2.80 1.64 16.76
C GLY A 81 -4.18 1.70 16.13
N TRP A 82 -4.73 0.52 15.85
CA TRP A 82 -5.98 0.40 15.10
C TRP A 82 -7.15 1.14 15.76
N SER A 83 -7.27 1.11 17.08
CA SER A 83 -8.39 1.78 17.77
C SER A 83 -8.44 3.28 17.52
N ALA A 84 -7.28 3.98 17.53
CA ALA A 84 -7.21 5.41 17.25
C ALA A 84 -7.47 5.69 15.76
N VAL A 85 -6.84 4.92 14.88
CA VAL A 85 -7.02 5.03 13.43
C VAL A 85 -8.48 4.81 13.03
N LEU A 86 -9.13 3.77 13.59
CA LEU A 86 -10.54 3.50 13.32
C LEU A 86 -11.44 4.67 13.76
N LYS A 87 -11.18 5.23 14.94
CA LYS A 87 -11.95 6.39 15.44
C LYS A 87 -11.89 7.56 14.46
N THR A 88 -10.70 7.85 13.93
CA THR A 88 -10.54 8.91 12.93
C THR A 88 -11.29 8.61 11.64
N TRP A 89 -11.27 7.37 11.14
CA TRP A 89 -12.07 7.00 9.97
C TRP A 89 -13.57 7.08 10.22
N GLN A 90 -14.04 6.75 11.43
CA GLN A 90 -15.43 6.93 11.83
C GLN A 90 -15.86 8.41 11.80
N ASP A 91 -15.01 9.28 12.37
CA ASP A 91 -15.29 10.72 12.40
C ASP A 91 -15.31 11.32 10.99
N GLN A 92 -14.37 10.91 10.13
CA GLN A 92 -14.34 11.35 8.73
C GLN A 92 -15.54 10.81 7.93
N ALA A 93 -15.95 9.57 8.13
CA ALA A 93 -17.16 9.01 7.49
C ALA A 93 -18.42 9.76 7.89
N ALA A 94 -18.53 10.20 9.16
CA ALA A 94 -19.66 10.98 9.66
C ALA A 94 -19.74 12.36 8.99
N MET A 95 -18.63 12.93 8.54
CA MET A 95 -18.60 14.24 7.84
C MET A 95 -19.28 14.19 6.47
N LYS A 96 -19.31 13.03 5.80
CA LYS A 96 -19.88 12.84 4.46
C LYS A 96 -19.37 13.89 3.46
N LEU A 97 -18.06 14.08 3.39
CA LEU A 97 -17.40 15.12 2.59
C LEU A 97 -17.74 15.04 1.10
N GLY A 98 -18.18 13.88 0.59
CA GLY A 98 -18.40 13.66 -0.84
C GLY A 98 -17.11 13.82 -1.64
N GLY A 99 -17.27 14.03 -2.95
CA GLY A 99 -16.13 14.19 -3.84
C GLY A 99 -15.44 12.87 -4.16
N LYS A 100 -14.21 12.97 -4.67
CA LYS A 100 -13.40 11.82 -5.08
C LYS A 100 -11.91 12.16 -4.96
N VAL A 101 -11.14 11.20 -4.45
CA VAL A 101 -9.68 11.27 -4.36
C VAL A 101 -9.08 10.05 -5.06
N GLU A 102 -8.09 10.28 -5.92
CA GLU A 102 -7.42 9.24 -6.69
C GLU A 102 -5.91 9.32 -6.54
N PRO A 103 -5.21 8.16 -6.59
CA PRO A 103 -3.75 8.14 -6.61
C PRO A 103 -3.21 8.57 -7.98
N ALA A 104 -2.21 9.45 -7.98
CA ALA A 104 -1.48 9.89 -9.16
C ALA A 104 0.03 9.69 -8.96
N GLU A 105 0.78 9.48 -10.05
CA GLU A 105 2.25 9.35 -10.08
C GLU A 105 2.79 8.31 -9.07
N MET A 106 2.15 7.14 -9.00
CA MET A 106 2.44 6.11 -8.00
C MET A 106 3.77 5.40 -8.25
N GLN A 107 4.60 5.30 -7.21
CA GLN A 107 5.83 4.51 -7.17
C GLN A 107 5.76 3.50 -6.01
N ALA A 108 5.94 2.21 -6.31
CA ALA A 108 5.94 1.16 -5.30
C ALA A 108 7.33 0.53 -5.12
N ILE A 109 7.74 0.37 -3.86
CA ILE A 109 8.89 -0.43 -3.42
C ILE A 109 8.32 -1.61 -2.66
N VAL A 110 8.61 -2.83 -3.11
CA VAL A 110 7.98 -4.05 -2.59
C VAL A 110 9.06 -5.02 -2.11
N GLY A 111 9.02 -5.36 -0.83
CA GLY A 111 9.79 -6.45 -0.22
C GLY A 111 8.97 -7.72 -0.12
N SER A 112 9.46 -8.71 0.65
CA SER A 112 8.80 -10.02 0.84
C SER A 112 7.49 -9.91 1.63
N ASP A 113 7.44 -9.01 2.60
CA ASP A 113 6.37 -8.89 3.60
C ASP A 113 5.99 -7.45 3.97
N VAL A 114 6.79 -6.47 3.50
CA VAL A 114 6.53 -5.04 3.66
C VAL A 114 6.68 -4.33 2.32
N ALA A 115 5.79 -3.38 2.06
CA ALA A 115 5.85 -2.53 0.88
C ALA A 115 5.53 -1.08 1.23
N VAL A 116 6.13 -0.17 0.46
CA VAL A 116 5.88 1.27 0.55
C VAL A 116 5.46 1.78 -0.82
N VAL A 117 4.39 2.56 -0.85
CA VAL A 117 3.88 3.22 -2.06
C VAL A 117 3.87 4.73 -1.82
N THR A 118 4.60 5.47 -2.64
CA THR A 118 4.59 6.93 -2.65
C THR A 118 3.82 7.43 -3.86
N LEU A 119 3.06 8.51 -3.68
CA LEU A 119 2.17 9.03 -4.73
C LEU A 119 1.70 10.45 -4.41
N TYR A 120 0.98 11.05 -5.33
CA TYR A 120 0.09 12.17 -5.02
C TYR A 120 -1.34 11.68 -4.85
N GLU A 121 -2.07 12.29 -3.90
CA GLU A 121 -3.52 12.24 -3.84
C GLU A 121 -4.07 13.47 -4.54
N GLU A 122 -4.84 13.25 -5.58
CA GLU A 122 -5.47 14.32 -6.35
C GLU A 122 -6.98 14.14 -6.38
N GLY A 123 -7.71 15.22 -6.24
CA GLY A 123 -9.16 15.16 -6.28
C GLY A 123 -9.84 16.38 -5.69
N GLU A 124 -11.03 16.15 -5.19
CA GLU A 124 -11.84 17.20 -4.56
C GLU A 124 -12.75 16.62 -3.46
N ASN A 125 -12.99 17.43 -2.45
CA ASN A 125 -13.99 17.17 -1.41
C ASN A 125 -14.85 18.41 -1.18
N THR A 126 -15.99 18.22 -0.54
CA THR A 126 -16.84 19.31 -0.12
C THR A 126 -16.55 19.63 1.35
N ASN A 127 -16.21 20.87 1.66
CA ASN A 127 -15.98 21.29 3.03
C ASN A 127 -17.30 21.47 3.81
N ALA A 128 -17.20 21.70 5.12
CA ALA A 128 -18.36 21.90 6.01
C ALA A 128 -19.30 23.04 5.60
N LYS A 129 -18.85 23.97 4.72
CA LYS A 129 -19.67 25.08 4.19
C LYS A 129 -20.31 24.73 2.84
N GLY A 130 -20.22 23.48 2.37
CA GLY A 130 -20.75 23.05 1.09
C GLY A 130 -19.91 23.48 -0.12
N LYS A 131 -18.71 24.04 0.08
CA LYS A 131 -17.84 24.47 -1.00
C LYS A 131 -16.94 23.30 -1.43
N VAL A 132 -16.87 23.06 -2.74
CA VAL A 132 -15.93 22.11 -3.34
C VAL A 132 -14.51 22.68 -3.26
N GLU A 133 -13.58 21.91 -2.71
CA GLU A 133 -12.17 22.24 -2.59
C GLU A 133 -11.33 21.17 -3.26
N ARG A 134 -10.46 21.60 -4.16
CA ARG A 134 -9.48 20.71 -4.78
C ARG A 134 -8.37 20.41 -3.80
N LEU A 135 -7.90 19.18 -3.82
CA LEU A 135 -6.75 18.73 -3.04
C LEU A 135 -5.68 18.15 -3.94
N LYS A 136 -4.44 18.41 -3.56
CA LYS A 136 -3.25 17.71 -4.05
C LYS A 136 -2.31 17.55 -2.86
N LEU A 137 -2.14 16.31 -2.41
CA LEU A 137 -1.33 15.96 -1.24
C LEU A 137 -0.22 15.01 -1.68
N ARG A 138 0.91 15.04 -0.99
CA ARG A 138 1.85 13.91 -1.06
C ARG A 138 1.37 12.84 -0.12
N ALA A 139 1.45 11.60 -0.56
CA ALA A 139 1.03 10.47 0.26
C ALA A 139 2.11 9.37 0.27
N THR A 140 2.22 8.71 1.41
CA THR A 140 3.01 7.50 1.60
C THR A 140 2.13 6.46 2.27
N ASN A 141 1.89 5.36 1.55
CA ASN A 141 1.13 4.21 2.01
C ASN A 141 2.08 3.06 2.31
N SER A 142 2.00 2.50 3.50
CA SER A 142 2.79 1.34 3.92
C SER A 142 1.88 0.13 4.06
N PHE A 143 2.34 -1.00 3.55
CA PHE A 143 1.60 -2.27 3.56
C PHE A 143 2.44 -3.35 4.19
N ARG A 144 1.79 -4.30 4.86
CA ARG A 144 2.37 -5.53 5.39
C ARG A 144 1.58 -6.73 4.90
N LYS A 145 2.27 -7.81 4.59
CA LYS A 145 1.66 -9.08 4.19
C LYS A 145 1.20 -9.84 5.43
N GLU A 146 -0.09 -10.02 5.59
CA GLU A 146 -0.73 -10.70 6.71
C GLU A 146 -1.63 -11.82 6.19
N GLY A 147 -1.34 -13.07 6.54
CA GLY A 147 -2.09 -14.22 6.05
C GLY A 147 -2.12 -14.34 4.51
N GLY A 148 -1.07 -13.89 3.84
CA GLY A 148 -0.98 -13.87 2.37
C GLY A 148 -1.63 -12.66 1.69
N LEU A 149 -2.25 -11.75 2.44
CA LEU A 149 -2.90 -10.54 1.94
C LEU A 149 -2.10 -9.29 2.33
N TRP A 150 -2.02 -8.32 1.44
CA TRP A 150 -1.41 -7.03 1.73
C TRP A 150 -2.41 -6.12 2.44
N LYS A 151 -2.13 -5.80 3.70
CA LYS A 151 -2.92 -4.91 4.56
C LYS A 151 -2.20 -3.59 4.76
N MET A 152 -2.94 -2.49 4.76
CA MET A 152 -2.38 -1.18 5.08
C MET A 152 -1.98 -1.13 6.56
N VAL A 153 -0.76 -0.68 6.83
CA VAL A 153 -0.24 -0.48 8.19
C VAL A 153 0.16 0.96 8.45
N GLY A 154 0.22 1.78 7.42
CA GLY A 154 0.51 3.20 7.55
C GLY A 154 -0.04 4.00 6.38
N HIS A 155 -0.62 5.15 6.68
CA HIS A 155 -1.02 6.15 5.72
C HIS A 155 -0.58 7.51 6.21
N HIS A 156 0.22 8.20 5.41
CA HIS A 156 0.70 9.54 5.71
C HIS A 156 0.42 10.46 4.53
N THR A 157 -0.22 11.57 4.81
CA THR A 157 -0.42 12.65 3.85
C THR A 157 0.06 13.97 4.42
N ASP A 158 0.65 14.81 3.59
CA ASP A 158 1.06 16.15 3.99
C ASP A 158 0.73 17.21 2.94
N THR A 159 0.58 18.44 3.46
CA THR A 159 0.69 19.67 2.69
C THR A 159 1.84 20.46 3.29
N LEU A 160 2.70 21.04 2.46
CA LEU A 160 3.74 21.97 2.94
C LEU A 160 3.50 23.36 2.32
N PRO A 161 2.41 24.04 2.67
CA PRO A 161 1.99 25.27 1.99
C PRO A 161 3.01 26.40 2.14
N TYR A 162 3.81 26.41 3.21
CA TYR A 162 4.89 27.39 3.42
C TYR A 162 6.13 27.12 2.54
N LEU A 163 6.26 25.92 1.94
CA LEU A 163 7.28 25.57 0.98
C LEU A 163 6.75 25.57 -0.47
N ALA A 164 5.43 25.53 -0.64
CA ALA A 164 4.80 25.64 -1.94
C ALA A 164 4.80 27.11 -2.35
N LYS A 165 5.67 27.49 -3.30
CA LYS A 165 5.72 28.81 -3.91
C LYS A 165 5.08 28.79 -5.29
#